data_8f23dbf93d5df4be96da87ddf9077377
#
_entry.id   8f23dbf93d5df4be96da87ddf9077377
#
_cell.length_a   1.000
_cell.length_b   1.000
_cell.length_c   1.000
_cell.angle_alpha   90.00
_cell.angle_beta   90.00
_cell.angle_gamma   90.00
#
_symmetry.space_group_name_H-M   'P 1'
#
loop_
_entity.id
_entity.type
_entity.pdbx_description
1 polymer ?
#
loop_
_entity_poly.entity_id
_entity_poly.type
_entity_poly.pdbx_seq_one_letter_code
_entity_poly.pdbx_strand_id
1 'polypeptide(L)'
;MTKAAIHFTHANGIPSASYQKFFQCFEADYHLKAIPLIGMQAEFPVTYKWTYLIHQVIQDIEQQFPKQQVIGLGHSFGSLLTLMCAYQRPDLFSQLIIMDPPFVIGSKSALFEILQKFKLKYVDQLTPAAVTMKRRDHWASHAEAYQALRHNRLFKNFDAQCFEDYFASGIQVDAQRGGVTLT
;
A
#
# COMPACT_ATOMS: atom_id res chain seq x y z
N MET A 1 -15.93 25.34 10.74
CA MET A 1 -16.34 24.21 9.89
C MET A 1 -15.42 23.04 10.21
N THR A 2 -15.95 21.83 10.34
CA THR A 2 -15.14 20.62 10.50
C THR A 2 -14.46 20.30 9.18
N LYS A 3 -13.15 20.00 9.20
CA LYS A 3 -12.40 19.60 8.01
C LYS A 3 -12.99 18.30 7.43
N ALA A 4 -13.01 18.17 6.10
CA ALA A 4 -13.41 16.92 5.46
C ALA A 4 -12.41 15.80 5.78
N ALA A 5 -12.91 14.59 5.98
CA ALA A 5 -12.11 13.43 6.34
C ALA A 5 -11.51 12.77 5.08
N ILE A 6 -10.23 12.45 5.12
CA ILE A 6 -9.56 11.63 4.13
C ILE A 6 -9.02 10.37 4.81
N HIS A 7 -9.36 9.19 4.26
CA HIS A 7 -8.71 7.94 4.63
C HIS A 7 -7.77 7.50 3.50
N PHE A 8 -6.48 7.31 3.83
CA PHE A 8 -5.46 6.92 2.86
C PHE A 8 -5.08 5.43 2.97
N THR A 9 -5.04 4.77 1.81
CA THR A 9 -4.64 3.36 1.66
C THR A 9 -3.39 3.27 0.78
N HIS A 10 -2.29 2.80 1.35
CA HIS A 10 -0.95 2.86 0.75
C HIS A 10 -0.69 1.79 -0.33
N ALA A 11 0.36 2.00 -1.13
CA ALA A 11 0.84 1.04 -2.11
C ALA A 11 1.48 -0.20 -1.44
N ASN A 12 1.46 -1.33 -2.13
CA ASN A 12 2.10 -2.56 -1.65
C ASN A 12 3.60 -2.35 -1.39
N GLY A 13 4.06 -2.72 -0.19
CA GLY A 13 5.46 -2.59 0.21
C GLY A 13 5.95 -1.16 0.45
N ILE A 14 5.03 -0.18 0.58
CA ILE A 14 5.33 1.21 0.90
C ILE A 14 4.45 1.63 2.07
N PRO A 15 4.89 1.55 3.33
CA PRO A 15 4.11 1.92 4.51
C PRO A 15 3.56 3.35 4.42
N SER A 16 2.42 3.62 5.05
CA SER A 16 1.83 4.97 5.02
C SER A 16 2.74 6.05 5.57
N ALA A 17 3.62 5.72 6.51
CA ALA A 17 4.62 6.64 7.02
C ALA A 17 5.61 7.13 5.96
N SER A 18 5.73 6.43 4.81
CA SER A 18 6.52 6.89 3.66
C SER A 18 5.92 8.06 2.89
N TYR A 19 4.69 8.46 3.20
CA TYR A 19 3.95 9.50 2.48
C TYR A 19 3.86 10.82 3.24
N GLN A 20 4.73 11.06 4.24
CA GLN A 20 4.62 12.24 5.11
C GLN A 20 4.64 13.54 4.30
N LYS A 21 5.59 13.70 3.38
CA LYS A 21 5.64 14.87 2.51
C LYS A 21 4.36 15.07 1.70
N PHE A 22 3.77 13.99 1.21
CA PHE A 22 2.49 14.03 0.49
C PHE A 22 1.33 14.43 1.41
N PHE A 23 1.28 13.92 2.63
CA PHE A 23 0.22 14.24 3.60
C PHE A 23 0.22 15.70 4.01
N GLN A 24 1.38 16.34 4.11
CA GLN A 24 1.51 17.77 4.42
C GLN A 24 0.69 18.66 3.48
N CYS A 25 0.50 18.24 2.23
CA CYS A 25 -0.33 18.98 1.27
C CYS A 25 -1.82 19.06 1.66
N PHE A 26 -2.29 18.20 2.57
CA PHE A 26 -3.70 18.09 2.97
C PHE A 26 -3.97 18.67 4.37
N GLU A 27 -2.95 18.85 5.21
CA GLU A 27 -3.10 19.18 6.63
C GLU A 27 -3.85 20.49 6.89
N ALA A 28 -3.73 21.47 5.99
CA ALA A 28 -4.41 22.75 6.14
C ALA A 28 -5.94 22.61 6.05
N ASP A 29 -6.45 21.77 5.11
CA ASP A 29 -7.85 21.77 4.71
C ASP A 29 -8.59 20.49 5.09
N TYR A 30 -7.88 19.38 5.34
CA TYR A 30 -8.45 18.05 5.56
C TYR A 30 -8.00 17.44 6.88
N HIS A 31 -8.83 16.53 7.41
CA HIS A 31 -8.46 15.61 8.48
C HIS A 31 -8.05 14.28 7.85
N LEU A 32 -6.75 14.11 7.57
CA LEU A 32 -6.22 12.90 6.93
C LEU A 32 -5.77 11.89 7.99
N LYS A 33 -6.22 10.64 7.83
CA LYS A 33 -5.71 9.46 8.51
C LYS A 33 -5.31 8.41 7.47
N ALA A 34 -4.33 7.58 7.81
CA ALA A 34 -3.82 6.57 6.91
C ALA A 34 -3.72 5.24 7.63
N ILE A 35 -4.10 4.14 6.95
CA ILE A 35 -3.84 2.81 7.49
C ILE A 35 -2.33 2.56 7.53
N PRO A 36 -1.74 2.23 8.68
CA PRO A 36 -0.28 2.18 8.83
C PRO A 36 0.39 1.13 7.94
N LEU A 37 -0.09 -0.11 8.02
CA LEU A 37 0.40 -1.28 7.25
C LEU A 37 -0.76 -2.20 6.88
N ILE A 38 -0.73 -2.73 5.66
CA ILE A 38 -1.75 -3.63 5.11
C ILE A 38 -1.19 -5.05 5.06
N GLY A 39 -1.95 -6.03 5.59
CA GLY A 39 -1.65 -7.45 5.48
C GLY A 39 -0.50 -7.95 6.35
N MET A 40 -0.03 -7.16 7.33
CA MET A 40 1.03 -7.55 8.27
C MET A 40 0.49 -8.12 9.58
N GLN A 41 -0.80 -8.03 9.82
CA GLN A 41 -1.46 -8.55 11.01
C GLN A 41 -1.99 -9.96 10.74
N ALA A 42 -1.84 -10.88 11.69
CA ALA A 42 -2.31 -12.26 11.56
C ALA A 42 -3.83 -12.37 11.33
N GLU A 43 -4.59 -11.39 11.80
CA GLU A 43 -6.04 -11.30 11.63
C GLU A 43 -6.46 -11.00 10.19
N PHE A 44 -5.57 -10.36 9.41
CA PHE A 44 -5.82 -9.95 8.03
C PHE A 44 -4.83 -10.58 7.04
N PRO A 45 -4.85 -11.91 6.88
CA PRO A 45 -3.93 -12.61 5.99
C PRO A 45 -4.18 -12.25 4.53
N VAL A 46 -3.11 -12.26 3.74
CA VAL A 46 -3.22 -12.09 2.30
C VAL A 46 -3.81 -13.35 1.67
N THR A 47 -5.06 -13.26 1.20
CA THR A 47 -5.78 -14.38 0.60
C THR A 47 -6.28 -14.03 -0.79
N TYR A 48 -6.81 -15.04 -1.50
CA TYR A 48 -7.47 -14.83 -2.78
C TYR A 48 -8.57 -13.77 -2.68
N LYS A 49 -8.65 -12.86 -3.65
CA LYS A 49 -9.55 -11.69 -3.70
C LYS A 49 -9.35 -10.67 -2.57
N TRP A 50 -8.29 -10.79 -1.75
CA TRP A 50 -7.92 -9.85 -0.70
C TRP A 50 -9.03 -9.52 0.31
N THR A 51 -9.94 -10.47 0.56
CA THR A 51 -11.13 -10.27 1.40
C THR A 51 -10.76 -9.73 2.78
N TYR A 52 -9.74 -10.32 3.42
CA TYR A 52 -9.30 -9.87 4.75
C TYR A 52 -8.66 -8.49 4.72
N LEU A 53 -7.94 -8.14 3.66
CA LEU A 53 -7.36 -6.81 3.51
C LEU A 53 -8.43 -5.73 3.30
N ILE A 54 -9.51 -6.06 2.60
CA ILE A 54 -10.68 -5.18 2.47
C ILE A 54 -11.31 -4.95 3.84
N HIS A 55 -11.50 -6.01 4.64
CA HIS A 55 -12.01 -5.90 6.00
C HIS A 55 -11.09 -5.06 6.89
N GLN A 56 -9.77 -5.22 6.77
CA GLN A 56 -8.79 -4.39 7.49
C GLN A 56 -8.97 -2.90 7.20
N VAL A 57 -9.09 -2.53 5.92
CA VAL A 57 -9.29 -1.13 5.52
C VAL A 57 -10.64 -0.60 6.00
N ILE A 58 -11.73 -1.38 5.88
CA ILE A 58 -13.06 -1.00 6.37
C ILE A 58 -13.02 -0.76 7.88
N GLN A 59 -12.42 -1.68 8.64
CA GLN A 59 -12.30 -1.57 10.09
C GLN A 59 -11.49 -0.35 10.49
N ASP A 60 -10.37 -0.07 9.80
CA ASP A 60 -9.54 1.11 10.06
C ASP A 60 -10.33 2.42 9.80
N ILE A 61 -11.12 2.48 8.71
CA ILE A 61 -12.00 3.64 8.44
C ILE A 61 -13.00 3.83 9.58
N GLU A 62 -13.70 2.77 9.99
CA GLU A 62 -14.73 2.83 11.04
C GLU A 62 -14.14 3.25 12.40
N GLN A 63 -12.92 2.82 12.71
CA GLN A 63 -12.21 3.20 13.94
C GLN A 63 -11.70 4.65 13.90
N GLN A 64 -11.13 5.08 12.77
CA GLN A 64 -10.54 6.41 12.63
C GLN A 64 -11.60 7.51 12.45
N PHE A 65 -12.73 7.18 11.81
CA PHE A 65 -13.79 8.12 11.44
C PHE A 65 -15.18 7.57 11.80
N PRO A 66 -15.47 7.38 13.10
CA PRO A 66 -16.76 6.81 13.52
C PRO A 66 -17.91 7.71 13.08
N LYS A 67 -18.90 7.12 12.37
CA LYS A 67 -20.11 7.79 11.90
C LYS A 67 -19.88 8.94 10.91
N GLN A 68 -18.74 9.00 10.25
CA GLN A 68 -18.41 10.02 9.25
C GLN A 68 -18.00 9.35 7.93
N GLN A 69 -18.54 9.84 6.81
CA GLN A 69 -18.04 9.46 5.50
C GLN A 69 -16.67 10.07 5.23
N VAL A 70 -15.83 9.33 4.51
CA VAL A 70 -14.49 9.77 4.15
C VAL A 70 -14.33 9.95 2.63
N ILE A 71 -13.40 10.77 2.23
CA ILE A 71 -12.81 10.72 0.90
C ILE A 71 -11.81 9.56 0.94
N GLY A 72 -12.09 8.48 0.21
CA GLY A 72 -11.18 7.34 0.10
C GLY A 72 -10.05 7.68 -0.88
N LEU A 73 -8.83 7.79 -0.39
CA LEU A 73 -7.64 8.09 -1.17
C LEU A 73 -6.73 6.85 -1.22
N GLY A 74 -6.57 6.25 -2.39
CA GLY A 74 -5.74 5.05 -2.54
C GLY A 74 -4.62 5.25 -3.54
N HIS A 75 -3.46 4.62 -3.29
CA HIS A 75 -2.33 4.59 -4.22
C HIS A 75 -1.98 3.17 -4.65
N SER A 76 -1.82 2.95 -5.96
CA SER A 76 -1.42 1.65 -6.55
C SER A 76 -2.33 0.51 -6.05
N PHE A 77 -1.81 -0.49 -5.36
CA PHE A 77 -2.59 -1.57 -4.75
C PHE A 77 -3.64 -1.05 -3.75
N GLY A 78 -3.29 -0.03 -2.97
CA GLY A 78 -4.25 0.64 -2.07
C GLY A 78 -5.44 1.25 -2.80
N SER A 79 -5.26 1.71 -4.05
CA SER A 79 -6.37 2.16 -4.91
C SER A 79 -7.39 1.05 -5.17
N LEU A 80 -6.92 -0.16 -5.46
CA LEU A 80 -7.81 -1.31 -5.67
C LEU A 80 -8.56 -1.66 -4.40
N LEU A 81 -7.87 -1.70 -3.26
CA LEU A 81 -8.52 -1.98 -1.97
C LEU A 81 -9.57 -0.92 -1.64
N THR A 82 -9.24 0.37 -1.79
CA THR A 82 -10.19 1.47 -1.57
C THR A 82 -11.44 1.33 -2.45
N LEU A 83 -11.26 1.01 -3.72
CA LEU A 83 -12.38 0.78 -4.64
C LEU A 83 -13.23 -0.43 -4.22
N MET A 84 -12.60 -1.53 -3.82
CA MET A 84 -13.28 -2.73 -3.36
C MET A 84 -14.03 -2.49 -2.03
N CYS A 85 -13.45 -1.70 -1.13
CA CYS A 85 -14.13 -1.26 0.11
C CYS A 85 -15.37 -0.43 -0.21
N ALA A 86 -15.27 0.53 -1.13
CA ALA A 86 -16.40 1.36 -1.53
C ALA A 86 -17.50 0.55 -2.24
N TYR A 87 -17.14 -0.51 -2.97
CA TYR A 87 -18.12 -1.42 -3.55
C TYR A 87 -18.88 -2.22 -2.47
N GLN A 88 -18.20 -2.65 -1.40
CA GLN A 88 -18.83 -3.39 -0.30
C GLN A 88 -19.55 -2.51 0.71
N ARG A 89 -19.02 -1.32 0.99
CA ARG A 89 -19.49 -0.38 2.00
C ARG A 89 -19.54 1.04 1.43
N PRO A 90 -20.41 1.30 0.44
CA PRO A 90 -20.55 2.64 -0.18
C PRO A 90 -20.97 3.71 0.83
N ASP A 91 -21.60 3.31 1.93
CA ASP A 91 -22.00 4.18 3.01
C ASP A 91 -20.84 4.88 3.74
N LEU A 92 -19.63 4.31 3.68
CA LEU A 92 -18.44 4.88 4.31
C LEU A 92 -17.77 6.00 3.49
N PHE A 93 -18.11 6.13 2.22
CA PHE A 93 -17.37 7.00 1.31
C PHE A 93 -18.24 8.12 0.74
N SER A 94 -17.73 9.35 0.78
CA SER A 94 -18.33 10.50 0.07
C SER A 94 -17.75 10.66 -1.34
N GLN A 95 -16.47 10.35 -1.51
CA GLN A 95 -15.72 10.44 -2.77
C GLN A 95 -14.57 9.42 -2.79
N LEU A 96 -14.07 9.12 -3.99
CA LEU A 96 -12.86 8.29 -4.18
C LEU A 96 -11.83 9.03 -5.04
N ILE A 97 -10.59 8.98 -4.61
CA ILE A 97 -9.41 9.43 -5.37
C ILE A 97 -8.51 8.21 -5.57
N ILE A 98 -8.40 7.77 -6.81
CA ILE A 98 -7.71 6.55 -7.20
C ILE A 98 -6.44 6.92 -7.94
N MET A 99 -5.27 6.76 -7.30
CA MET A 99 -3.97 7.13 -7.86
C MET A 99 -3.24 5.89 -8.39
N ASP A 100 -2.87 5.92 -9.66
CA ASP A 100 -2.07 4.90 -10.37
C ASP A 100 -2.53 3.46 -10.11
N PRO A 101 -3.83 3.13 -10.30
CA PRO A 101 -4.36 1.81 -10.02
C PRO A 101 -3.80 0.77 -11.00
N PRO A 102 -3.33 -0.40 -10.54
CA PRO A 102 -2.82 -1.46 -11.41
C PRO A 102 -3.96 -2.25 -12.07
N PHE A 103 -4.80 -1.59 -12.86
CA PHE A 103 -5.89 -2.24 -13.56
C PHE A 103 -5.38 -3.12 -14.70
N VAL A 104 -5.81 -4.37 -14.69
CA VAL A 104 -5.66 -5.26 -15.83
C VAL A 104 -7.02 -5.31 -16.56
N ILE A 105 -7.11 -4.67 -17.72
CA ILE A 105 -8.37 -4.49 -18.48
C ILE A 105 -8.38 -5.33 -19.76
N GLY A 106 -9.57 -5.77 -20.19
CA GLY A 106 -9.79 -6.46 -21.46
C GLY A 106 -9.48 -7.95 -21.40
N SER A 107 -9.07 -8.53 -22.53
CA SER A 107 -8.78 -9.97 -22.67
C SER A 107 -7.71 -10.48 -21.70
N LYS A 108 -6.79 -9.64 -21.30
CA LYS A 108 -5.77 -9.95 -20.28
C LYS A 108 -6.37 -10.15 -18.88
N SER A 109 -7.47 -9.48 -18.56
CA SER A 109 -8.21 -9.67 -17.29
C SER A 109 -8.81 -11.06 -17.19
N ALA A 110 -9.49 -11.51 -18.24
CA ALA A 110 -10.07 -12.87 -18.29
C ALA A 110 -8.99 -13.96 -18.20
N LEU A 111 -7.86 -13.75 -18.89
CA LEU A 111 -6.71 -14.67 -18.79
C LEU A 111 -6.14 -14.69 -17.37
N PHE A 112 -6.02 -13.52 -16.73
CA PHE A 112 -5.53 -13.42 -15.37
C PHE A 112 -6.45 -14.13 -14.35
N GLU A 113 -7.79 -13.99 -14.50
CA GLU A 113 -8.76 -14.72 -13.67
C GLU A 113 -8.65 -16.24 -13.86
N ILE A 114 -8.51 -16.71 -15.12
CA ILE A 114 -8.34 -18.14 -15.43
C ILE A 114 -7.05 -18.66 -14.76
N LEU A 115 -5.94 -17.96 -14.93
CA LEU A 115 -4.66 -18.34 -14.34
C LEU A 115 -4.70 -18.38 -12.81
N GLN A 116 -5.37 -17.40 -12.18
CA GLN A 116 -5.58 -17.38 -10.72
C GLN A 116 -6.45 -18.54 -10.24
N LYS A 117 -7.55 -18.85 -10.97
CA LYS A 117 -8.47 -19.93 -10.61
C LYS A 117 -7.80 -21.31 -10.61
N PHE A 118 -6.85 -21.51 -11.51
CA PHE A 118 -6.09 -22.77 -11.60
C PHE A 118 -4.84 -22.80 -10.72
N LYS A 119 -4.60 -21.77 -9.86
CA LYS A 119 -3.41 -21.65 -8.97
C LYS A 119 -2.10 -21.89 -9.72
N LEU A 120 -2.03 -21.52 -10.98
CA LEU A 120 -0.84 -21.72 -11.79
C LEU A 120 0.27 -20.77 -11.28
N LYS A 121 1.41 -21.33 -10.91
CA LYS A 121 2.61 -20.57 -10.46
C LYS A 121 3.08 -19.50 -11.46
N TYR A 122 2.56 -19.55 -12.69
CA TYR A 122 2.81 -18.55 -13.73
C TYR A 122 2.18 -17.17 -13.45
N VAL A 123 1.13 -17.11 -12.62
CA VAL A 123 0.50 -15.81 -12.26
C VAL A 123 1.50 -14.91 -11.55
N ASP A 124 2.28 -15.50 -10.64
CA ASP A 124 3.30 -14.75 -9.90
C ASP A 124 4.39 -14.21 -10.82
N GLN A 125 4.67 -14.88 -11.95
CA GLN A 125 5.67 -14.45 -12.92
C GLN A 125 5.19 -13.34 -13.86
N LEU A 126 3.88 -13.21 -14.04
CA LEU A 126 3.25 -12.20 -14.93
C LEU A 126 2.88 -10.93 -14.19
N THR A 127 2.99 -10.91 -12.87
CA THR A 127 2.68 -9.74 -12.04
C THR A 127 3.92 -8.97 -11.64
N PRO A 128 3.80 -7.67 -11.34
CA PRO A 128 4.88 -6.91 -10.71
C PRO A 128 5.39 -7.54 -9.40
N ALA A 129 4.57 -8.38 -8.75
CA ALA A 129 4.95 -9.13 -7.55
C ALA A 129 6.14 -10.06 -7.79
N ALA A 130 6.24 -10.72 -8.95
CA ALA A 130 7.37 -11.59 -9.29
C ALA A 130 8.72 -10.83 -9.33
N VAL A 131 8.67 -9.59 -9.80
CA VAL A 131 9.86 -8.73 -9.80
C VAL A 131 10.20 -8.29 -8.38
N THR A 132 9.18 -8.08 -7.55
CA THR A 132 9.33 -7.69 -6.15
C THR A 132 9.90 -8.84 -5.29
N MET A 133 9.44 -10.06 -5.49
CA MET A 133 9.91 -11.26 -4.77
C MET A 133 11.40 -11.58 -5.03
N LYS A 134 11.96 -11.15 -6.14
CA LYS A 134 13.39 -11.33 -6.48
C LYS A 134 14.28 -10.18 -6.03
N ARG A 135 13.70 -9.13 -5.44
CA ARG A 135 14.49 -8.00 -4.95
C ARG A 135 15.26 -8.41 -3.69
N ARG A 136 16.44 -7.86 -3.57
CA ARG A 136 17.20 -7.93 -2.33
C ARG A 136 16.38 -7.21 -1.25
N ASP A 137 16.09 -7.90 -0.17
CA ASP A 137 15.30 -7.44 0.97
C ASP A 137 16.09 -7.31 2.26
N HIS A 138 17.40 -7.69 2.23
CA HIS A 138 18.24 -7.73 3.41
C HIS A 138 19.63 -7.15 3.12
N TRP A 139 20.16 -6.40 4.08
CA TRP A 139 21.48 -5.76 4.06
C TRP A 139 22.16 -5.89 5.42
N ALA A 140 23.51 -5.86 5.43
CA ALA A 140 24.29 -5.96 6.67
C ALA A 140 24.14 -4.72 7.57
N SER A 141 23.77 -3.56 7.01
CA SER A 141 23.61 -2.31 7.76
C SER A 141 22.63 -1.36 7.10
N HIS A 142 22.14 -0.39 7.87
CA HIS A 142 21.33 0.73 7.35
C HIS A 142 22.07 1.52 6.26
N ALA A 143 23.38 1.74 6.42
CA ALA A 143 24.19 2.46 5.43
C ALA A 143 24.24 1.72 4.09
N GLU A 144 24.42 0.40 4.12
CA GLU A 144 24.40 -0.41 2.91
C GLU A 144 23.02 -0.41 2.24
N ALA A 145 21.95 -0.58 3.03
CA ALA A 145 20.58 -0.51 2.54
C ALA A 145 20.28 0.83 1.87
N TYR A 146 20.68 1.93 2.52
CA TYR A 146 20.49 3.29 2.01
C TYR A 146 21.13 3.47 0.64
N GLN A 147 22.40 3.12 0.51
CA GLN A 147 23.13 3.25 -0.76
C GLN A 147 22.52 2.37 -1.86
N ALA A 148 22.18 1.13 -1.54
CA ALA A 148 21.58 0.20 -2.48
C ALA A 148 20.20 0.68 -2.97
N LEU A 149 19.36 1.18 -2.06
CA LEU A 149 18.01 1.66 -2.39
C LEU A 149 18.02 3.00 -3.10
N ARG A 150 18.85 3.97 -2.67
CA ARG A 150 18.92 5.31 -3.28
C ARG A 150 19.28 5.25 -4.76
N HIS A 151 20.11 4.31 -5.17
CA HIS A 151 20.51 4.11 -6.57
C HIS A 151 19.63 3.13 -7.34
N ASN A 152 18.62 2.54 -6.68
CA ASN A 152 17.69 1.64 -7.33
C ASN A 152 16.82 2.37 -8.34
N ARG A 153 16.44 1.68 -9.44
CA ARG A 153 15.59 2.22 -10.50
C ARG A 153 14.27 2.84 -9.98
N LEU A 154 13.70 2.28 -8.92
CA LEU A 154 12.46 2.78 -8.32
C LEU A 154 12.70 4.14 -7.64
N PHE A 155 13.77 4.27 -6.87
CA PHE A 155 13.98 5.41 -5.96
C PHE A 155 14.92 6.49 -6.50
N LYS A 156 15.69 6.21 -7.57
CA LYS A 156 16.69 7.16 -8.09
C LYS A 156 16.13 8.55 -8.44
N ASN A 157 14.85 8.60 -8.82
CA ASN A 157 14.16 9.83 -9.20
C ASN A 157 13.21 10.35 -8.10
N PHE A 158 13.17 9.71 -6.93
CA PHE A 158 12.37 10.20 -5.82
C PHE A 158 12.91 11.54 -5.34
N ASP A 159 11.99 12.42 -4.97
CA ASP A 159 12.32 13.58 -4.14
C ASP A 159 13.10 13.12 -2.89
N ALA A 160 14.05 13.91 -2.45
CA ALA A 160 14.93 13.54 -1.34
C ALA A 160 14.14 13.24 -0.07
N GLN A 161 13.19 14.09 0.30
CA GLN A 161 12.38 13.89 1.50
C GLN A 161 11.49 12.66 1.39
N CYS A 162 10.87 12.42 0.23
CA CYS A 162 10.06 11.21 0.01
C CYS A 162 10.89 9.93 0.13
N PHE A 163 12.15 9.96 -0.29
CA PHE A 163 13.05 8.82 -0.10
C PHE A 163 13.42 8.62 1.37
N GLU A 164 13.72 9.71 2.09
CA GLU A 164 14.01 9.63 3.54
C GLU A 164 12.80 9.08 4.32
N ASP A 165 11.59 9.56 4.03
CA ASP A 165 10.37 9.07 4.66
C ASP A 165 10.16 7.56 4.41
N TYR A 166 10.41 7.11 3.16
CA TYR A 166 10.38 5.70 2.82
C TYR A 166 11.46 4.91 3.56
N PHE A 167 12.68 5.38 3.56
CA PHE A 167 13.81 4.68 4.20
C PHE A 167 13.60 4.55 5.71
N ALA A 168 13.13 5.60 6.36
CA ALA A 168 12.86 5.61 7.79
C ALA A 168 11.73 4.67 8.20
N SER A 169 10.72 4.48 7.34
CA SER A 169 9.52 3.67 7.65
C SER A 169 9.52 2.28 7.04
N GLY A 170 10.24 2.07 5.95
CA GLY A 170 10.26 0.82 5.19
C GLY A 170 11.45 -0.10 5.53
N ILE A 171 12.37 0.32 6.40
CA ILE A 171 13.54 -0.48 6.80
C ILE A 171 13.48 -0.74 8.30
N GLN A 172 13.65 -2.00 8.68
CA GLN A 172 13.65 -2.44 10.08
C GLN A 172 14.86 -3.33 10.39
N VAL A 173 15.21 -3.41 11.68
CA VAL A 173 16.25 -4.33 12.13
C VAL A 173 15.78 -5.78 11.97
N ASP A 174 16.60 -6.62 11.36
CA ASP A 174 16.35 -8.06 11.27
C ASP A 174 16.99 -8.76 12.49
N ALA A 175 16.18 -9.02 13.50
CA ALA A 175 16.65 -9.67 14.73
C ALA A 175 17.09 -11.14 14.53
N GLN A 176 16.62 -11.80 13.47
CA GLN A 176 16.92 -13.21 13.22
C GLN A 176 18.19 -13.40 12.40
N ARG A 177 18.36 -12.60 11.33
CA ARG A 177 19.49 -12.71 10.40
C ARG A 177 20.62 -11.72 10.71
N GLY A 178 20.36 -10.77 11.62
CA GLY A 178 21.21 -9.59 11.81
C GLY A 178 21.09 -8.61 10.66
N GLY A 179 21.57 -7.36 10.86
CA GLY A 179 21.44 -6.33 9.85
C GLY A 179 20.03 -5.73 9.74
N VAL A 180 19.58 -5.39 8.52
CA VAL A 180 18.28 -4.73 8.28
C VAL A 180 17.55 -5.36 7.10
N THR A 181 16.22 -5.29 7.15
CA THR A 181 15.32 -5.82 6.11
C THR A 181 14.21 -4.83 5.76
N LEU A 182 13.57 -5.05 4.60
CA LEU A 182 12.32 -4.35 4.24
C LEU A 182 11.20 -4.76 5.20
N THR A 183 10.33 -3.78 5.52
CA THR A 183 9.11 -3.99 6.32
C THR A 183 8.07 -4.77 5.55
#